data_3f7686474fad963eb2e1912973ea07c7
#
_entry.id   3f7686474fad963eb2e1912973ea07c7
#
_cell.length_a   1.000
_cell.length_b   1.000
_cell.length_c   1.000
_cell.angle_alpha   90.00
_cell.angle_beta   90.00
_cell.angle_gamma   90.00
#
_symmetry.space_group_name_H-M   'P 1'
#
loop_
_entity.id
_entity.type
_entity.pdbx_description
1 polymer ?
#
loop_
_entity_poly.entity_id
_entity_poly.type
_entity_poly.pdbx_seq_one_letter_code
_entity_poly.pdbx_strand_id
1 'polypeptide(L)'
;MRLPIVAALLLAVACGPGEDDPSPSPETPPSSEAQAWLDAHNPVRRGAQPAPSTPLPALTWSTAAAAVAQAWAANCTYQHNAGRGTRGENIAANAPPGSLDLAGVVNAWASEAQYYDYSTNTCAAGQQCGHYTQIVWRDTLRVGCAQRACTSNSPFGSQFPNWEFWVCDYEPPGNYVGQKPY
;
A
#
# COMPACT_ATOMS: atom_id res chain seq x y z
N MET A 1 82.89 10.01 -13.42
CA MET A 1 81.60 10.68 -13.26
C MET A 1 80.56 9.93 -14.07
N ARG A 2 79.70 9.17 -13.41
CA ARG A 2 78.65 8.41 -14.07
C ARG A 2 77.31 9.01 -13.67
N LEU A 3 76.54 9.51 -14.64
CA LEU A 3 75.16 9.99 -14.43
C LEU A 3 74.23 8.78 -14.32
N PRO A 4 73.22 8.83 -13.44
CA PRO A 4 72.17 7.83 -13.41
C PRO A 4 71.09 8.16 -14.44
N ILE A 5 70.62 7.14 -15.13
CA ILE A 5 69.48 7.16 -16.04
C ILE A 5 68.23 7.08 -15.17
N VAL A 6 67.37 8.09 -15.30
CA VAL A 6 66.03 8.08 -14.68
C VAL A 6 65.05 7.40 -15.65
N ALA A 7 64.56 6.25 -15.27
CA ALA A 7 63.51 5.55 -16.00
C ALA A 7 62.13 6.15 -15.58
N ALA A 8 61.42 6.77 -16.52
CA ALA A 8 60.07 7.22 -16.34
C ALA A 8 59.09 6.03 -16.51
N LEU A 9 58.37 5.69 -15.44
CA LEU A 9 57.34 4.67 -15.43
C LEU A 9 56.03 5.32 -15.91
N LEU A 10 55.58 4.96 -17.13
CA LEU A 10 54.27 5.36 -17.64
C LEU A 10 53.21 4.40 -17.03
N LEU A 11 52.39 4.97 -16.12
CA LEU A 11 51.15 4.27 -15.68
C LEU A 11 50.11 4.37 -16.80
N ALA A 12 49.80 3.26 -17.42
CA ALA A 12 48.62 3.12 -18.28
C ALA A 12 47.38 2.99 -17.38
N VAL A 13 46.52 3.99 -17.40
CA VAL A 13 45.16 3.92 -16.81
C VAL A 13 44.31 3.10 -17.77
N ALA A 14 44.02 1.86 -17.41
CA ALA A 14 43.02 1.06 -18.10
C ALA A 14 41.62 1.55 -17.73
N CYS A 15 40.92 2.18 -18.69
CA CYS A 15 39.46 2.35 -18.60
C CYS A 15 38.83 0.97 -18.70
N GLY A 16 38.28 0.47 -17.59
CA GLY A 16 37.43 -0.71 -17.57
C GLY A 16 36.12 -0.42 -18.33
N PRO A 17 35.51 -1.43 -18.96
CA PRO A 17 34.19 -1.27 -19.55
C PRO A 17 33.20 -0.85 -18.46
N GLY A 18 32.40 0.21 -18.74
CA GLY A 18 31.32 0.64 -17.86
C GLY A 18 30.37 -0.52 -17.64
N GLU A 19 30.06 -0.80 -16.38
CA GLU A 19 28.96 -1.68 -16.04
C GLU A 19 27.68 -1.00 -16.56
N ASP A 20 27.08 -1.57 -17.59
CA ASP A 20 25.76 -1.19 -18.07
C ASP A 20 24.79 -1.42 -16.91
N ASP A 21 24.34 -0.32 -16.29
CA ASP A 21 23.24 -0.34 -15.32
C ASP A 21 22.03 -1.00 -16.03
N PRO A 22 21.49 -2.12 -15.53
CA PRO A 22 20.40 -2.80 -16.21
C PRO A 22 19.21 -1.83 -16.29
N SER A 23 18.89 -1.39 -17.51
CA SER A 23 17.71 -0.61 -17.82
C SER A 23 16.50 -1.29 -17.14
N PRO A 24 15.65 -0.55 -16.38
CA PRO A 24 14.52 -1.16 -15.72
C PRO A 24 13.67 -1.91 -16.75
N SER A 25 13.47 -3.19 -16.52
CA SER A 25 12.59 -4.01 -17.35
C SER A 25 11.22 -3.33 -17.41
N PRO A 26 10.56 -3.29 -18.59
CA PRO A 26 9.22 -2.73 -18.69
C PRO A 26 8.30 -3.44 -17.70
N GLU A 27 7.73 -2.67 -16.76
CA GLU A 27 6.81 -3.23 -15.77
C GLU A 27 5.63 -3.88 -16.51
N THR A 28 5.37 -5.14 -16.20
CA THR A 28 4.19 -5.84 -16.71
C THR A 28 2.95 -5.08 -16.24
N PRO A 29 2.00 -4.75 -17.13
CA PRO A 29 0.77 -4.08 -16.72
C PRO A 29 0.08 -4.84 -15.59
N PRO A 30 -0.52 -4.16 -14.62
CA PRO A 30 -1.24 -4.82 -13.54
C PRO A 30 -2.38 -5.70 -14.12
N SER A 31 -2.69 -6.79 -13.44
CA SER A 31 -3.86 -7.62 -13.80
C SER A 31 -5.14 -6.78 -13.74
N SER A 32 -6.22 -7.26 -14.37
CA SER A 32 -7.52 -6.55 -14.33
C SER A 32 -8.01 -6.34 -12.89
N GLU A 33 -7.75 -7.27 -11.99
CA GLU A 33 -8.09 -7.14 -10.57
C GLU A 33 -7.21 -6.08 -9.89
N ALA A 34 -5.90 -6.13 -10.10
CA ALA A 34 -4.98 -5.12 -9.57
C ALA A 34 -5.35 -3.72 -10.05
N GLN A 35 -5.72 -3.58 -11.34
CA GLN A 35 -6.18 -2.31 -11.88
C GLN A 35 -7.48 -1.85 -11.23
N ALA A 36 -8.44 -2.73 -10.98
CA ALA A 36 -9.70 -2.39 -10.31
C ALA A 36 -9.46 -1.86 -8.88
N TRP A 37 -8.51 -2.45 -8.13
CA TRP A 37 -8.10 -1.90 -6.84
C TRP A 37 -7.51 -0.49 -6.94
N LEU A 38 -6.66 -0.24 -7.94
CA LEU A 38 -6.08 1.08 -8.18
C LEU A 38 -7.15 2.10 -8.60
N ASP A 39 -8.10 1.68 -9.44
CA ASP A 39 -9.20 2.52 -9.90
C ASP A 39 -10.16 2.89 -8.76
N ALA A 40 -10.28 2.08 -7.73
CA ALA A 40 -11.04 2.39 -6.53
C ALA A 40 -10.27 3.35 -5.59
N HIS A 41 -8.97 3.13 -5.36
CA HIS A 41 -8.16 3.93 -4.42
C HIS A 41 -7.80 5.32 -4.94
N ASN A 42 -7.36 5.43 -6.19
CA ASN A 42 -6.79 6.66 -6.71
C ASN A 42 -7.78 7.83 -6.84
N PRO A 43 -9.09 7.64 -7.12
CA PRO A 43 -10.07 8.72 -7.00
C PRO A 43 -10.17 9.30 -5.59
N VAL A 44 -10.12 8.45 -4.55
CA VAL A 44 -10.14 8.91 -3.13
C VAL A 44 -8.95 9.83 -2.85
N ARG A 45 -7.76 9.45 -3.30
CA ARG A 45 -6.55 10.29 -3.15
C ARG A 45 -6.65 11.61 -3.88
N ARG A 46 -7.19 11.61 -5.12
CA ARG A 46 -7.41 12.86 -5.88
C ARG A 46 -8.47 13.75 -5.26
N GLY A 47 -9.45 13.16 -4.58
CA GLY A 47 -10.56 13.87 -3.95
C GLY A 47 -10.30 14.28 -2.50
N ALA A 48 -9.10 14.08 -1.95
CA ALA A 48 -8.77 14.39 -0.55
C ALA A 48 -9.09 15.86 -0.18
N GLN A 49 -9.72 16.06 0.99
CA GLN A 49 -10.11 17.39 1.48
C GLN A 49 -9.62 17.61 2.92
N PRO A 50 -9.12 18.83 3.24
CA PRO A 50 -8.89 19.95 2.33
C PRO A 50 -7.92 19.59 1.21
N ALA A 51 -8.02 20.24 0.06
CA ALA A 51 -7.15 19.92 -1.08
C ALA A 51 -5.68 20.04 -0.69
N PRO A 52 -4.86 18.99 -0.92
CA PRO A 52 -3.44 19.06 -0.63
C PRO A 52 -2.74 20.15 -1.43
N SER A 53 -1.73 20.81 -0.84
CA SER A 53 -0.94 21.86 -1.52
C SER A 53 -0.25 21.38 -2.80
N THR A 54 0.11 20.11 -2.83
CA THR A 54 0.52 19.37 -4.03
C THR A 54 -0.34 18.12 -4.15
N PRO A 55 -0.78 17.73 -5.35
CA PRO A 55 -1.57 16.51 -5.53
C PRO A 55 -0.89 15.30 -4.90
N LEU A 56 -1.69 14.40 -4.32
CA LEU A 56 -1.16 13.13 -3.81
C LEU A 56 -0.73 12.27 -5.00
N PRO A 57 0.44 11.62 -4.94
CA PRO A 57 0.85 10.65 -5.94
C PRO A 57 -0.19 9.54 -6.07
N ALA A 58 -0.47 9.11 -7.30
CA ALA A 58 -1.30 7.92 -7.51
C ALA A 58 -0.59 6.69 -6.96
N LEU A 59 -1.35 5.78 -6.34
CA LEU A 59 -0.83 4.47 -5.95
C LEU A 59 -0.57 3.62 -7.20
N THR A 60 0.50 2.84 -7.13
CA THR A 60 0.79 1.76 -8.07
C THR A 60 0.62 0.40 -7.38
N TRP A 61 0.53 -0.68 -8.17
CA TRP A 61 0.34 -2.01 -7.62
C TRP A 61 1.65 -2.60 -7.09
N SER A 62 1.58 -3.23 -5.91
CA SER A 62 2.67 -4.02 -5.34
C SER A 62 2.28 -5.49 -5.29
N THR A 63 2.90 -6.32 -6.14
CA THR A 63 2.71 -7.77 -6.10
C THR A 63 3.22 -8.38 -4.79
N ALA A 64 4.25 -7.78 -4.19
CA ALA A 64 4.78 -8.21 -2.90
C ALA A 64 3.80 -7.93 -1.75
N ALA A 65 3.18 -6.75 -1.73
CA ALA A 65 2.14 -6.42 -0.75
C ALA A 65 0.89 -7.30 -0.96
N ALA A 66 0.47 -7.51 -2.21
CA ALA A 66 -0.65 -8.40 -2.54
C ALA A 66 -0.42 -9.85 -2.07
N ALA A 67 0.80 -10.37 -2.20
CA ALA A 67 1.13 -11.71 -1.71
C ALA A 67 1.02 -11.81 -0.18
N VAL A 68 1.43 -10.78 0.56
CA VAL A 68 1.27 -10.72 2.02
C VAL A 68 -0.20 -10.63 2.41
N ALA A 69 -0.97 -9.76 1.76
CA ALA A 69 -2.41 -9.62 1.96
C ALA A 69 -3.14 -10.95 1.68
N GLN A 70 -2.79 -11.64 0.59
CA GLN A 70 -3.37 -12.94 0.22
C GLN A 70 -3.07 -14.02 1.25
N ALA A 71 -1.82 -14.11 1.71
CA ALA A 71 -1.42 -15.09 2.72
C ALA A 71 -2.16 -14.84 4.05
N TRP A 72 -2.37 -13.56 4.40
CA TRP A 72 -3.11 -13.21 5.61
C TRP A 72 -4.61 -13.49 5.48
N ALA A 73 -5.23 -13.06 4.39
CA ALA A 73 -6.64 -13.30 4.13
C ALA A 73 -7.00 -14.79 4.16
N ALA A 74 -6.09 -15.67 3.71
CA ALA A 74 -6.28 -17.11 3.72
C ALA A 74 -6.47 -17.72 5.13
N ASN A 75 -6.04 -17.02 6.20
CA ASN A 75 -6.22 -17.46 7.58
C ASN A 75 -7.67 -17.29 8.07
N CYS A 76 -8.51 -16.53 7.37
CA CYS A 76 -9.89 -16.27 7.79
C CYS A 76 -9.99 -15.84 9.26
N THR A 77 -9.15 -14.89 9.67
CA THR A 77 -9.13 -14.35 11.04
C THR A 77 -9.20 -12.83 10.94
N TYR A 78 -10.34 -12.24 11.31
CA TYR A 78 -10.60 -10.81 11.19
C TYR A 78 -9.82 -10.01 12.24
N GLN A 79 -8.56 -9.80 11.95
CA GLN A 79 -7.63 -8.97 12.74
C GLN A 79 -6.47 -8.49 11.84
N HIS A 80 -5.77 -7.46 12.28
CA HIS A 80 -4.58 -7.00 11.58
C HIS A 80 -3.45 -8.04 11.61
N ASN A 81 -2.72 -8.14 10.49
CA ASN A 81 -1.56 -9.02 10.36
C ASN A 81 -0.36 -8.46 11.13
N ALA A 82 -0.03 -9.06 12.26
CA ALA A 82 1.18 -8.68 13.02
C ALA A 82 2.47 -8.98 12.25
N GLY A 83 2.44 -9.89 11.29
CA GLY A 83 3.58 -10.29 10.46
C GLY A 83 3.72 -9.53 9.13
N ARG A 84 2.94 -8.45 8.89
CA ARG A 84 2.98 -7.67 7.64
C ARG A 84 4.29 -6.90 7.41
N GLY A 85 5.23 -6.94 8.36
CA GLY A 85 6.47 -6.16 8.31
C GLY A 85 6.19 -4.66 8.49
N THR A 86 6.89 -3.84 7.69
CA THR A 86 6.75 -2.36 7.72
C THR A 86 5.66 -1.86 6.76
N ARG A 87 4.53 -2.57 6.64
CA ARG A 87 3.41 -2.15 5.80
C ARG A 87 2.30 -1.53 6.64
N GLY A 88 1.59 -0.56 6.06
CA GLY A 88 0.26 -0.19 6.54
C GLY A 88 -0.75 -1.24 6.10
N GLU A 89 -1.90 -1.31 6.77
CA GLU A 89 -2.91 -2.31 6.43
C GLU A 89 -4.32 -1.77 6.68
N ASN A 90 -5.20 -1.97 5.71
CA ASN A 90 -6.65 -1.83 5.87
C ASN A 90 -7.28 -3.21 5.76
N ILE A 91 -8.23 -3.50 6.63
CA ILE A 91 -9.01 -4.74 6.60
C ILE A 91 -10.50 -4.46 6.62
N ALA A 92 -11.28 -5.31 5.96
CA ALA A 92 -12.73 -5.28 6.03
C ALA A 92 -13.31 -6.70 6.04
N ALA A 93 -14.52 -6.82 6.54
CA ALA A 93 -15.30 -8.05 6.48
C ALA A 93 -16.74 -7.72 6.08
N ASN A 94 -17.36 -8.60 5.29
CA ASN A 94 -18.79 -8.54 4.99
C ASN A 94 -19.41 -9.92 4.97
N ALA A 95 -20.73 -9.98 5.18
CA ALA A 95 -21.55 -11.16 5.08
C ALA A 95 -22.97 -10.77 4.62
N PRO A 96 -23.62 -11.58 3.77
CA PRO A 96 -23.07 -12.78 3.14
C PRO A 96 -21.98 -12.45 2.10
N PRO A 97 -21.22 -13.47 1.63
CA PRO A 97 -20.30 -13.27 0.52
C PRO A 97 -21.00 -12.69 -0.71
N GLY A 98 -20.32 -11.78 -1.43
CA GLY A 98 -20.86 -11.07 -2.58
C GLY A 98 -21.81 -9.92 -2.24
N SER A 99 -22.03 -9.60 -0.96
CA SER A 99 -22.84 -8.43 -0.57
C SER A 99 -22.08 -7.10 -0.75
N LEU A 100 -20.77 -7.16 -0.94
CA LEU A 100 -19.91 -6.03 -1.19
C LEU A 100 -18.88 -6.42 -2.25
N ASP A 101 -18.56 -5.50 -3.15
CA ASP A 101 -17.47 -5.65 -4.09
C ASP A 101 -16.23 -4.82 -3.63
N LEU A 102 -15.12 -4.96 -4.34
CA LEU A 102 -13.89 -4.25 -3.99
C LEU A 102 -14.05 -2.73 -3.98
N ALA A 103 -14.84 -2.18 -4.90
CA ALA A 103 -15.08 -0.74 -4.95
C ALA A 103 -15.93 -0.30 -3.74
N GLY A 104 -16.91 -1.11 -3.35
CA GLY A 104 -17.70 -0.89 -2.14
C GLY A 104 -16.86 -0.92 -0.86
N VAL A 105 -15.88 -1.84 -0.78
CA VAL A 105 -14.94 -1.89 0.35
C VAL A 105 -14.10 -0.61 0.44
N VAL A 106 -13.50 -0.20 -0.67
CA VAL A 106 -12.69 1.04 -0.68
C VAL A 106 -13.56 2.27 -0.39
N ASN A 107 -14.80 2.32 -0.92
CA ASN A 107 -15.73 3.39 -0.62
C ASN A 107 -16.13 3.42 0.86
N ALA A 108 -16.31 2.25 1.50
CA ALA A 108 -16.58 2.18 2.94
C ALA A 108 -15.41 2.77 3.74
N TRP A 109 -14.16 2.41 3.40
CA TRP A 109 -12.97 3.03 4.01
C TRP A 109 -12.88 4.54 3.73
N ALA A 110 -13.15 4.96 2.50
CA ALA A 110 -13.13 6.36 2.11
C ALA A 110 -14.20 7.21 2.83
N SER A 111 -15.35 6.61 3.17
CA SER A 111 -16.43 7.29 3.87
C SER A 111 -16.06 7.77 5.27
N GLU A 112 -15.00 7.22 5.87
CA GLU A 112 -14.45 7.68 7.14
C GLU A 112 -13.96 9.14 7.08
N ALA A 113 -13.71 9.69 5.88
CA ALA A 113 -13.36 11.10 5.66
C ALA A 113 -14.35 12.06 6.34
N GLN A 114 -15.62 11.70 6.44
CA GLN A 114 -16.66 12.51 7.09
C GLN A 114 -16.43 12.71 8.60
N TYR A 115 -15.63 11.83 9.22
CA TYR A 115 -15.32 11.84 10.64
C TYR A 115 -13.92 12.37 10.95
N TYR A 116 -13.09 12.60 9.91
CA TYR A 116 -11.72 13.06 10.08
C TYR A 116 -11.62 14.58 9.99
N ASP A 117 -11.18 15.23 11.06
CA ASP A 117 -10.83 16.65 11.03
C ASP A 117 -9.33 16.82 10.72
N TYR A 118 -9.06 17.24 9.49
CA TYR A 118 -7.70 17.50 9.03
C TYR A 118 -7.02 18.63 9.80
N SER A 119 -7.76 19.67 10.21
CA SER A 119 -7.18 20.84 10.88
C SER A 119 -6.54 20.47 12.21
N THR A 120 -7.20 19.63 12.98
CA THR A 120 -6.78 19.16 14.30
C THR A 120 -6.08 17.81 14.26
N ASN A 121 -6.08 17.12 13.11
CA ASN A 121 -5.60 15.74 12.95
C ASN A 121 -6.30 14.77 13.92
N THR A 122 -7.62 14.86 14.02
CA THR A 122 -8.39 14.02 14.93
C THR A 122 -9.54 13.33 14.24
N CYS A 123 -9.95 12.20 14.77
CA CYS A 123 -11.17 11.50 14.39
C CYS A 123 -12.29 11.81 15.37
N ALA A 124 -13.52 11.92 14.89
CA ALA A 124 -14.69 12.14 15.74
C ALA A 124 -14.81 11.04 16.80
N ALA A 125 -15.28 11.40 18.00
CA ALA A 125 -15.36 10.46 19.12
C ALA A 125 -16.21 9.24 18.79
N GLY A 126 -15.67 8.04 19.05
CA GLY A 126 -16.34 6.77 18.75
C GLY A 126 -16.33 6.35 17.28
N GLN A 127 -15.70 7.12 16.40
CA GLN A 127 -15.56 6.81 14.97
C GLN A 127 -14.17 6.27 14.64
N GLN A 128 -14.02 5.72 13.44
CA GLN A 128 -12.77 5.31 12.86
C GLN A 128 -12.42 6.21 11.68
N CYS A 129 -11.14 6.52 11.49
CA CYS A 129 -10.64 7.31 10.36
C CYS A 129 -9.37 6.68 9.76
N GLY A 130 -8.88 5.60 10.37
CA GLY A 130 -7.59 4.99 10.04
C GLY A 130 -7.53 4.43 8.64
N HIS A 131 -8.65 3.91 8.10
CA HIS A 131 -8.67 3.39 6.75
C HIS A 131 -8.58 4.53 5.73
N TYR A 132 -9.35 5.60 5.91
CA TYR A 132 -9.28 6.78 5.05
C TYR A 132 -7.90 7.41 5.07
N THR A 133 -7.35 7.69 6.28
CA THR A 133 -6.06 8.36 6.41
C THR A 133 -4.92 7.53 5.81
N GLN A 134 -5.00 6.19 5.86
CA GLN A 134 -4.05 5.31 5.16
C GLN A 134 -4.17 5.46 3.64
N ILE A 135 -5.38 5.47 3.07
CA ILE A 135 -5.58 5.63 1.62
C ILE A 135 -4.99 6.94 1.13
N VAL A 136 -5.18 8.04 1.86
CA VAL A 136 -4.72 9.37 1.46
C VAL A 136 -3.33 9.73 2.02
N TRP A 137 -2.61 8.76 2.60
CA TRP A 137 -1.28 9.00 3.12
C TRP A 137 -0.32 9.36 1.98
N ARG A 138 0.28 10.56 2.05
CA ARG A 138 1.10 11.13 0.96
C ARG A 138 2.25 10.21 0.56
N ASP A 139 2.99 9.70 1.55
CA ASP A 139 4.20 8.93 1.34
C ASP A 139 3.93 7.46 1.01
N THR A 140 2.68 7.01 1.09
CA THR A 140 2.28 5.71 0.57
C THR A 140 2.22 5.78 -0.95
N LEU A 141 2.98 4.93 -1.62
CA LEU A 141 3.14 4.93 -3.08
C LEU A 141 2.61 3.66 -3.74
N ARG A 142 2.48 2.58 -2.98
CA ARG A 142 2.06 1.28 -3.51
C ARG A 142 1.00 0.64 -2.61
N VAL A 143 0.16 -0.18 -3.23
CA VAL A 143 -0.85 -0.99 -2.54
C VAL A 143 -0.91 -2.37 -3.18
N GLY A 144 -1.15 -3.39 -2.37
CA GLY A 144 -1.46 -4.74 -2.81
C GLY A 144 -2.58 -5.31 -1.95
N CYS A 145 -3.62 -5.82 -2.58
CA CYS A 145 -4.83 -6.28 -1.90
C CYS A 145 -5.16 -7.72 -2.25
N ALA A 146 -5.94 -8.35 -1.39
CA ALA A 146 -6.53 -9.66 -1.60
C ALA A 146 -7.89 -9.77 -0.91
N GLN A 147 -8.70 -10.69 -1.43
CA GLN A 147 -10.00 -11.08 -0.87
C GLN A 147 -10.02 -12.58 -0.64
N ARG A 148 -10.73 -13.01 0.39
CA ARG A 148 -10.96 -14.43 0.68
C ARG A 148 -12.38 -14.67 1.13
N ALA A 149 -13.07 -15.62 0.48
CA ALA A 149 -14.30 -16.19 1.02
C ALA A 149 -13.95 -17.18 2.14
N CYS A 150 -14.54 -16.98 3.31
CA CYS A 150 -14.26 -17.69 4.54
C CYS A 150 -15.52 -18.43 5.03
N THR A 151 -15.31 -19.60 5.63
CA THR A 151 -16.37 -20.45 6.19
C THR A 151 -16.17 -20.77 7.67
N SER A 152 -15.17 -20.12 8.29
CA SER A 152 -14.83 -20.28 9.71
C SER A 152 -14.49 -18.93 10.32
N ASN A 153 -14.49 -18.85 11.65
CA ASN A 153 -14.08 -17.66 12.43
C ASN A 153 -14.84 -16.38 12.03
N SER A 154 -16.11 -16.49 11.64
CA SER A 154 -16.90 -15.34 11.22
C SER A 154 -16.96 -14.27 12.32
N PRO A 155 -16.61 -13.00 12.04
CA PRO A 155 -16.75 -11.91 13.00
C PRO A 155 -18.23 -11.55 13.26
N PHE A 156 -19.14 -12.07 12.45
CA PHE A 156 -20.59 -11.83 12.54
C PHE A 156 -21.34 -12.92 13.32
N GLY A 157 -20.60 -13.89 13.88
CA GLY A 157 -21.18 -15.00 14.66
C GLY A 157 -21.78 -16.12 13.80
N SER A 158 -22.43 -17.08 14.48
CA SER A 158 -22.93 -18.30 13.85
C SER A 158 -24.09 -18.10 12.89
N GLN A 159 -24.74 -16.94 12.92
CA GLN A 159 -25.82 -16.59 11.97
C GLN A 159 -25.29 -16.30 10.56
N PHE A 160 -24.03 -15.90 10.46
CA PHE A 160 -23.35 -15.61 9.20
C PHE A 160 -22.02 -16.39 9.13
N PRO A 161 -22.07 -17.73 9.02
CA PRO A 161 -20.86 -18.56 9.05
C PRO A 161 -19.98 -18.34 7.82
N ASN A 162 -20.58 -17.93 6.69
CA ASN A 162 -19.89 -17.60 5.45
C ASN A 162 -19.75 -16.09 5.32
N TRP A 163 -18.53 -15.64 5.12
CA TRP A 163 -18.18 -14.23 5.07
C TRP A 163 -17.01 -13.97 4.13
N GLU A 164 -16.72 -12.73 3.83
CA GLU A 164 -15.56 -12.33 3.05
C GLU A 164 -14.62 -11.51 3.89
N PHE A 165 -13.35 -11.79 3.70
CA PHE A 165 -12.25 -11.06 4.31
C PHE A 165 -11.46 -10.32 3.25
N TRP A 166 -11.31 -9.01 3.43
CA TRP A 166 -10.61 -8.10 2.55
C TRP A 166 -9.40 -7.55 3.27
N VAL A 167 -8.24 -7.58 2.62
CA VAL A 167 -6.96 -7.10 3.17
C VAL A 167 -6.25 -6.30 2.11
N CYS A 168 -5.83 -5.08 2.44
CA CYS A 168 -4.93 -4.26 1.62
C CYS A 168 -3.71 -3.86 2.43
N ASP A 169 -2.53 -4.16 1.91
CA ASP A 169 -1.25 -3.75 2.47
C ASP A 169 -0.66 -2.58 1.67
N TYR A 170 -0.10 -1.60 2.38
CA TYR A 170 0.37 -0.33 1.82
C TYR A 170 1.85 -0.12 2.04
N GLU A 171 2.56 0.41 1.03
CA GLU A 171 4.01 0.62 1.05
C GLU A 171 4.39 2.02 0.53
N PRO A 172 5.19 2.80 1.28
CA PRO A 172 5.45 2.69 2.73
C PRO A 172 4.17 2.76 3.57
N PRO A 173 4.24 2.40 4.88
CA PRO A 173 3.09 2.52 5.77
C PRO A 173 2.68 3.96 5.97
N GLY A 174 1.42 4.18 6.32
CA GLY A 174 0.90 5.46 6.79
C GLY A 174 0.57 5.43 8.28
N ASN A 175 -0.26 6.37 8.69
CA ASN A 175 -0.84 6.45 10.02
C ASN A 175 0.17 6.54 11.16
N TYR A 176 1.27 7.28 10.96
CA TYR A 176 2.21 7.58 12.04
C TYR A 176 1.55 8.49 13.08
N VAL A 177 1.67 8.10 14.35
CA VAL A 177 1.06 8.82 15.47
C VAL A 177 1.47 10.30 15.46
N GLY A 178 0.48 11.20 15.51
CA GLY A 178 0.67 12.65 15.53
C GLY A 178 0.97 13.29 14.17
N GLN A 179 1.10 12.50 13.09
CA GLN A 179 1.31 13.03 11.76
C GLN A 179 0.01 13.11 10.97
N LYS A 180 -0.13 14.16 10.16
CA LYS A 180 -1.22 14.26 9.19
C LYS A 180 -0.92 13.42 7.96
N PRO A 181 -1.95 12.94 7.27
CA PRO A 181 -1.74 12.11 6.07
C PRO A 181 -1.10 12.87 4.89
N TYR A 182 -1.21 14.22 4.83
CA TYR A 182 -0.63 15.07 3.80
C TYR A 182 -0.48 16.52 4.21
#